data_75a060dc51e997b04f6c0e0c44489425
#
_entry.id   75a060dc51e997b04f6c0e0c44489425
#
_cell.length_a   1.000
_cell.length_b   1.000
_cell.length_c   1.000
_cell.angle_alpha   90.00
_cell.angle_beta   90.00
_cell.angle_gamma   90.00
#
_symmetry.space_group_name_H-M   'P 1'
#
loop_
_entity.id
_entity.type
_entity.pdbx_description
1 polymer ?
#
loop_
_entity_poly.entity_id
_entity_poly.type
_entity_poly.pdbx_seq_one_letter_code
_entity_poly.pdbx_strand_id
1 'polypeptide(L)'
;NSPFERGLDQHAIWLERCRHHNIEGWLTMRMNDCHGLKETYLHMQNKECKVGEAEWALHWPSKLWRERPDLRRAPYRLERSWEGAFDYGKAEVREHHMKLIRELFERYDMFGFEMDWMRWGMFFAPGHEQEGMPLLTEFVREVRKLADAAEKRVGHPIKLAHRLPPTPQACMVLGFDPITWSREGLVDMVTLSSMGGGTNLNCPLAIWRAMLGDKVKINEIVGHCSTAYVGASILEYEFCYGKAAAVLQRRADGVYLFNQ
;
A
#
# COMPACT_ATOMS: atom_id res chain seq x y z
N ASN A 1 16.03 -15.83 19.11
CA ASN A 1 15.44 -14.60 19.68
C ASN A 1 15.28 -13.56 18.58
N SER A 2 14.07 -13.08 18.37
CA SER A 2 13.77 -12.03 17.39
C SER A 2 14.48 -10.71 17.78
N PRO A 3 14.70 -9.77 16.83
CA PRO A 3 15.20 -8.43 17.15
C PRO A 3 14.36 -7.74 18.24
N PHE A 4 13.04 -7.91 18.19
CA PHE A 4 12.12 -7.36 19.18
C PHE A 4 12.37 -7.88 20.60
N GLU A 5 12.57 -9.21 20.79
CA GLU A 5 12.93 -9.79 22.08
C GLU A 5 14.26 -9.31 22.63
N ARG A 6 15.15 -8.82 21.75
CA ARG A 6 16.43 -8.21 22.07
C ARG A 6 16.33 -6.70 22.35
N GLY A 7 15.14 -6.12 22.33
CA GLY A 7 14.91 -4.70 22.50
C GLY A 7 15.42 -3.84 21.34
N LEU A 8 15.60 -4.44 20.15
CA LEU A 8 16.08 -3.74 18.96
C LEU A 8 14.90 -3.21 18.14
N ASP A 9 14.92 -1.92 17.83
CA ASP A 9 13.97 -1.31 16.91
C ASP A 9 14.54 -1.39 15.48
N GLN A 10 14.04 -2.36 14.74
CA GLN A 10 14.47 -2.66 13.38
C GLN A 10 14.29 -1.47 12.43
N HIS A 11 13.17 -0.76 12.52
CA HIS A 11 12.90 0.38 11.64
C HIS A 11 13.84 1.56 11.95
N ALA A 12 14.08 1.84 13.22
CA ALA A 12 15.03 2.87 13.62
C ALA A 12 16.44 2.58 13.09
N ILE A 13 16.91 1.32 13.23
CA ILE A 13 18.21 0.89 12.73
C ILE A 13 18.30 1.05 11.20
N TRP A 14 17.27 0.65 10.45
CA TRP A 14 17.27 0.79 8.99
C TRP A 14 17.28 2.24 8.53
N LEU A 15 16.44 3.09 9.14
CA LEU A 15 16.39 4.51 8.80
C LEU A 15 17.72 5.22 9.12
N GLU A 16 18.35 4.89 10.23
CA GLU A 16 19.70 5.38 10.57
C GLU A 16 20.72 4.95 9.51
N ARG A 17 20.72 3.69 9.09
CA ARG A 17 21.61 3.19 8.05
C ARG A 17 21.38 3.87 6.71
N CYS A 18 20.13 4.11 6.34
CA CYS A 18 19.78 4.87 5.13
C CYS A 18 20.43 6.28 5.19
N ARG A 19 20.25 7.00 6.28
CA ARG A 19 20.85 8.33 6.47
C ARG A 19 22.38 8.30 6.36
N HIS A 20 23.01 7.32 7.01
CA HIS A 20 24.47 7.15 6.95
C HIS A 20 25.00 6.97 5.52
N HIS A 21 24.21 6.38 4.65
CA HIS A 21 24.57 6.14 3.24
C HIS A 21 23.95 7.16 2.25
N ASN A 22 23.39 8.26 2.73
CA ASN A 22 22.67 9.25 1.91
C ASN A 22 21.56 8.63 1.05
N ILE A 23 20.86 7.65 1.60
CA ILE A 23 19.68 7.00 0.98
C ILE A 23 18.44 7.52 1.67
N GLU A 24 17.44 7.91 0.89
CA GLU A 24 16.13 8.31 1.40
C GLU A 24 15.43 7.11 2.05
N GLY A 25 15.33 7.10 3.37
CA GLY A 25 14.66 6.03 4.11
C GLY A 25 13.15 6.25 4.18
N TRP A 26 12.38 5.36 3.57
CA TRP A 26 10.93 5.40 3.57
C TRP A 26 10.34 4.29 4.43
N LEU A 27 9.26 4.60 5.16
CA LEU A 27 8.41 3.58 5.76
C LEU A 27 7.19 3.38 4.86
N THR A 28 6.82 2.12 4.62
CA THR A 28 5.62 1.78 3.87
C THR A 28 4.65 0.99 4.74
N MET A 29 3.36 1.29 4.62
CA MET A 29 2.30 0.55 5.29
C MET A 29 1.34 -0.01 4.25
N ARG A 30 1.13 -1.32 4.30
CA ARG A 30 0.05 -1.98 3.54
C ARG A 30 -1.27 -1.61 4.19
N MET A 31 -2.05 -0.79 3.50
CA MET A 31 -3.26 -0.20 4.08
C MET A 31 -4.40 -1.20 4.29
N ASN A 32 -4.42 -2.30 3.56
CA ASN A 32 -5.44 -3.34 3.72
C ASN A 32 -4.93 -4.71 3.26
N ASP A 33 -4.02 -5.31 4.02
CA ASP A 33 -3.44 -6.61 3.67
C ASP A 33 -4.44 -7.74 3.90
N CYS A 34 -4.64 -8.57 2.89
CA CYS A 34 -5.60 -9.67 2.90
C CYS A 34 -4.95 -11.07 2.91
N HIS A 35 -3.64 -11.14 3.13
CA HIS A 35 -2.97 -12.44 3.20
C HIS A 35 -3.52 -13.29 4.36
N GLY A 36 -3.79 -14.54 4.08
CA GLY A 36 -4.23 -15.50 5.08
C GLY A 36 -5.63 -15.28 5.65
N LEU A 37 -6.39 -14.28 5.19
CA LEU A 37 -7.72 -14.00 5.75
C LEU A 37 -8.71 -15.13 5.49
N LYS A 38 -8.72 -15.69 4.27
CA LYS A 38 -9.59 -16.82 3.91
C LYS A 38 -9.24 -18.07 4.73
N GLU A 39 -7.97 -18.39 4.81
CA GLU A 39 -7.44 -19.55 5.53
C GLU A 39 -7.77 -19.44 7.02
N THR A 40 -7.56 -18.28 7.63
CA THR A 40 -7.94 -18.02 9.03
C THR A 40 -9.45 -18.16 9.23
N TYR A 41 -10.26 -17.62 8.33
CA TYR A 41 -11.72 -17.74 8.44
C TYR A 41 -12.19 -19.20 8.38
N LEU A 42 -11.66 -19.99 7.44
CA LEU A 42 -11.97 -21.41 7.33
C LEU A 42 -11.59 -22.17 8.59
N HIS A 43 -10.42 -21.86 9.15
CA HIS A 43 -9.99 -22.44 10.42
C HIS A 43 -10.93 -22.09 11.57
N MET A 44 -11.35 -20.82 11.68
CA MET A 44 -12.32 -20.37 12.70
C MET A 44 -13.69 -21.07 12.57
N GLN A 45 -14.02 -21.58 11.38
CA GLN A 45 -15.25 -22.33 11.10
C GLN A 45 -15.08 -23.84 11.27
N ASN A 46 -13.93 -24.32 11.79
CA ASN A 46 -13.56 -25.74 11.85
C ASN A 46 -13.66 -26.46 10.48
N LYS A 47 -13.42 -25.71 9.38
CA LYS A 47 -13.38 -26.27 8.03
C LYS A 47 -11.96 -26.60 7.65
N GLU A 48 -11.79 -27.72 6.94
CA GLU A 48 -10.47 -28.13 6.46
C GLU A 48 -9.82 -27.07 5.57
N CYS A 49 -8.63 -26.65 5.97
CA CYS A 49 -7.68 -25.92 5.13
C CYS A 49 -6.62 -26.90 4.63
N LYS A 50 -6.07 -26.67 3.46
CA LYS A 50 -4.94 -27.48 2.98
C LYS A 50 -3.80 -27.40 3.99
N VAL A 51 -3.31 -28.59 4.40
CA VAL A 51 -2.19 -28.72 5.33
C VAL A 51 -0.98 -27.96 4.76
N GLY A 52 -0.36 -27.09 5.59
CA GLY A 52 0.79 -26.24 5.21
C GLY A 52 0.45 -24.78 4.86
N GLU A 53 -0.78 -24.49 4.42
CA GLU A 53 -1.23 -23.10 4.17
C GLU A 53 -1.86 -22.47 5.43
N ALA A 54 -2.31 -23.26 6.38
CA ALA A 54 -3.09 -22.80 7.53
C ALA A 54 -2.23 -22.19 8.66
N GLU A 55 -1.07 -22.76 8.93
CA GLU A 55 -0.33 -22.43 10.16
C GLU A 55 0.27 -21.02 10.12
N TRP A 56 0.86 -20.60 9.00
CA TRP A 56 1.36 -19.23 8.84
C TRP A 56 0.21 -18.22 8.71
N ALA A 57 -0.89 -18.60 8.06
CA ALA A 57 -2.04 -17.73 7.85
C ALA A 57 -2.72 -17.31 9.17
N LEU A 58 -2.69 -18.17 10.19
CA LEU A 58 -3.30 -17.90 11.51
C LEU A 58 -2.67 -16.74 12.27
N HIS A 59 -1.44 -16.35 11.91
CA HIS A 59 -0.71 -15.28 12.59
C HIS A 59 -0.88 -13.91 11.91
N TRP A 60 -1.40 -13.84 10.69
CA TRP A 60 -1.50 -12.60 9.91
C TRP A 60 -2.65 -11.69 10.32
N PRO A 61 -3.89 -12.17 10.49
CA PRO A 61 -4.98 -11.28 10.82
C PRO A 61 -4.85 -10.73 12.25
N SER A 62 -5.07 -9.43 12.36
CA SER A 62 -5.05 -8.75 13.65
C SER A 62 -6.16 -9.26 14.60
N LYS A 63 -5.99 -9.00 15.91
CA LYS A 63 -7.03 -9.28 16.89
C LYS A 63 -8.36 -8.59 16.52
N LEU A 64 -8.29 -7.31 16.11
CA LEU A 64 -9.45 -6.56 15.67
C LEU A 64 -10.21 -7.27 14.54
N TRP A 65 -9.49 -7.79 13.54
CA TRP A 65 -10.11 -8.49 12.43
C TRP A 65 -10.85 -9.76 12.86
N ARG A 66 -10.31 -10.49 13.84
CA ARG A 66 -10.91 -11.73 14.35
C ARG A 66 -12.16 -11.47 15.18
N GLU A 67 -12.13 -10.46 16.03
CA GLU A 67 -13.18 -10.15 17.00
C GLU A 67 -14.32 -9.30 16.40
N ARG A 68 -14.07 -8.57 15.29
CA ARG A 68 -15.02 -7.63 14.69
C ARG A 68 -15.27 -7.95 13.21
N PRO A 69 -16.02 -9.03 12.92
CA PRO A 69 -16.37 -9.38 11.54
C PRO A 69 -17.23 -8.32 10.85
N ASP A 70 -17.95 -7.51 11.60
CA ASP A 70 -18.75 -6.38 11.12
C ASP A 70 -17.93 -5.24 10.49
N LEU A 71 -16.62 -5.20 10.75
CA LEU A 71 -15.69 -4.23 10.16
C LEU A 71 -15.11 -4.70 8.81
N ARG A 72 -15.43 -5.90 8.36
CA ARG A 72 -15.01 -6.42 7.07
C ARG A 72 -15.91 -5.89 5.96
N ARG A 73 -15.35 -5.73 4.78
CA ARG A 73 -16.07 -5.21 3.61
C ARG A 73 -17.20 -6.13 3.11
N ALA A 74 -17.08 -7.44 3.31
CA ALA A 74 -18.12 -8.43 3.01
C ALA A 74 -18.22 -9.45 4.16
N PRO A 75 -18.80 -9.08 5.32
CA PRO A 75 -18.82 -9.95 6.50
C PRO A 75 -19.66 -11.21 6.33
N TYR A 76 -20.55 -11.21 5.36
CA TYR A 76 -21.46 -12.32 5.04
C TYR A 76 -20.85 -13.37 4.10
N ARG A 77 -19.67 -13.09 3.53
CA ARG A 77 -19.04 -13.93 2.53
C ARG A 77 -17.51 -13.84 2.64
N LEU A 78 -16.82 -14.97 2.56
CA LEU A 78 -15.35 -15.03 2.51
C LEU A 78 -14.87 -16.18 1.61
N GLU A 79 -15.22 -16.12 0.35
CA GLU A 79 -14.74 -17.07 -0.67
C GLU A 79 -13.35 -16.69 -1.19
N ARG A 80 -13.06 -15.38 -1.15
CA ARG A 80 -11.78 -14.79 -1.56
C ARG A 80 -11.21 -13.95 -0.42
N SER A 81 -9.89 -13.96 -0.25
CA SER A 81 -9.24 -13.23 0.84
C SER A 81 -9.60 -11.75 0.90
N TRP A 82 -9.75 -11.07 -0.24
CA TRP A 82 -10.10 -9.65 -0.30
C TRP A 82 -11.55 -9.32 0.14
N GLU A 83 -12.42 -10.29 0.26
CA GLU A 83 -13.76 -10.11 0.84
C GLU A 83 -13.67 -9.88 2.34
N GLY A 84 -12.64 -10.44 2.98
CA GLY A 84 -12.31 -10.22 4.39
C GLY A 84 -11.54 -8.94 4.67
N ALA A 85 -11.17 -8.16 3.68
CA ALA A 85 -10.50 -6.88 3.89
C ALA A 85 -11.32 -5.96 4.81
N PHE A 86 -10.67 -5.05 5.53
CA PHE A 86 -11.37 -4.04 6.30
C PHE A 86 -12.13 -3.06 5.41
N ASP A 87 -13.32 -2.65 5.87
CA ASP A 87 -14.15 -1.63 5.22
C ASP A 87 -13.79 -0.23 5.73
N TYR A 88 -13.08 0.55 4.93
CA TYR A 88 -12.74 1.94 5.26
C TYR A 88 -13.95 2.89 5.26
N GLY A 89 -15.13 2.45 4.85
CA GLY A 89 -16.39 3.13 5.13
C GLY A 89 -16.70 3.22 6.63
N LYS A 90 -16.15 2.30 7.43
CA LYS A 90 -16.31 2.28 8.89
C LYS A 90 -15.30 3.22 9.57
N ALA A 91 -15.80 4.12 10.41
CA ALA A 91 -14.95 5.06 11.15
C ALA A 91 -13.92 4.35 12.02
N GLU A 92 -14.31 3.27 12.69
CA GLU A 92 -13.43 2.47 13.56
C GLU A 92 -12.23 1.87 12.81
N VAL A 93 -12.40 1.47 11.55
CA VAL A 93 -11.30 0.98 10.70
C VAL A 93 -10.31 2.10 10.41
N ARG A 94 -10.81 3.26 9.99
CA ARG A 94 -9.96 4.42 9.73
C ARG A 94 -9.22 4.88 10.97
N GLU A 95 -9.90 4.89 12.11
CA GLU A 95 -9.29 5.26 13.40
C GLU A 95 -8.21 4.25 13.84
N HIS A 96 -8.45 2.95 13.64
CA HIS A 96 -7.46 1.92 13.92
C HIS A 96 -6.16 2.13 13.12
N HIS A 97 -6.27 2.33 11.80
CA HIS A 97 -5.10 2.57 10.96
C HIS A 97 -4.43 3.91 11.28
N MET A 98 -5.22 4.94 11.58
CA MET A 98 -4.69 6.24 11.97
C MET A 98 -3.86 6.18 13.27
N LYS A 99 -4.23 5.34 14.23
CA LYS A 99 -3.43 5.11 15.45
C LYS A 99 -2.05 4.54 15.12
N LEU A 100 -2.00 3.55 14.23
CA LEU A 100 -0.73 2.96 13.78
C LEU A 100 0.14 3.98 13.03
N ILE A 101 -0.47 4.73 12.12
CA ILE A 101 0.25 5.77 11.35
C ILE A 101 0.79 6.86 12.29
N ARG A 102 0.00 7.31 13.25
CA ARG A 102 0.45 8.30 14.24
C ARG A 102 1.66 7.82 15.02
N GLU A 103 1.67 6.56 15.47
CA GLU A 103 2.83 5.98 16.15
C GLU A 103 4.09 6.01 15.25
N LEU A 104 3.96 5.71 13.95
CA LEU A 104 5.10 5.79 13.04
C LEU A 104 5.66 7.20 12.93
N PHE A 105 4.79 8.22 12.76
CA PHE A 105 5.22 9.61 12.68
C PHE A 105 5.77 10.15 14.02
N GLU A 106 5.32 9.67 15.16
CA GLU A 106 5.84 10.07 16.47
C GLU A 106 7.21 9.45 16.77
N ARG A 107 7.43 8.19 16.34
CA ARG A 107 8.63 7.43 16.71
C ARG A 107 9.80 7.62 15.76
N TYR A 108 9.53 7.79 14.47
CA TYR A 108 10.58 7.67 13.46
C TYR A 108 10.90 8.99 12.77
N ASP A 109 12.18 9.14 12.45
CA ASP A 109 12.70 10.16 11.58
C ASP A 109 12.91 9.53 10.19
N MET A 110 11.89 9.63 9.36
CA MET A 110 11.84 9.06 8.00
C MET A 110 11.84 10.16 6.95
N PHE A 111 12.41 9.89 5.79
CA PHE A 111 12.33 10.81 4.64
C PHE A 111 10.92 10.88 4.08
N GLY A 112 10.20 9.77 4.07
CA GLY A 112 8.83 9.73 3.61
C GLY A 112 8.05 8.52 4.13
N PHE A 113 6.74 8.60 3.94
CA PHE A 113 5.80 7.56 4.29
C PHE A 113 4.97 7.17 3.07
N GLU A 114 4.96 5.87 2.74
CA GLU A 114 4.15 5.34 1.64
C GLU A 114 2.90 4.62 2.17
N MET A 115 1.74 5.03 1.68
CA MET A 115 0.49 4.31 1.83
C MET A 115 0.33 3.33 0.65
N ASP A 116 0.61 2.04 0.88
CA ASP A 116 0.41 1.00 -0.13
C ASP A 116 -1.06 0.58 -0.21
N TRP A 117 -1.80 1.20 -1.13
CA TRP A 117 -3.19 0.87 -1.43
C TRP A 117 -3.31 -0.35 -2.34
N MET A 118 -2.23 -0.73 -3.03
CA MET A 118 -2.28 -1.73 -4.11
C MET A 118 -1.87 -3.13 -3.69
N ARG A 119 -1.53 -3.34 -2.42
CA ARG A 119 -1.37 -4.74 -2.00
C ARG A 119 -2.69 -5.52 -2.15
N TRP A 120 -3.81 -4.83 -1.86
CA TRP A 120 -5.18 -5.30 -2.13
C TRP A 120 -6.07 -4.06 -2.31
N GLY A 121 -6.37 -3.70 -3.53
CA GLY A 121 -7.01 -2.43 -3.87
C GLY A 121 -8.48 -2.26 -3.45
N MET A 122 -9.03 -3.12 -2.62
CA MET A 122 -10.42 -3.12 -2.18
C MET A 122 -10.54 -2.57 -0.77
N PHE A 123 -11.14 -1.39 -0.62
CA PHE A 123 -11.19 -0.65 0.64
C PHE A 123 -12.61 -0.44 1.18
N PHE A 124 -13.64 -0.66 0.39
CA PHE A 124 -15.02 -0.39 0.76
C PHE A 124 -15.90 -1.62 0.57
N ALA A 125 -17.03 -1.65 1.25
CA ALA A 125 -18.08 -2.64 0.96
C ALA A 125 -18.42 -2.58 -0.54
N PRO A 126 -18.66 -3.74 -1.20
CA PRO A 126 -18.96 -3.77 -2.62
C PRO A 126 -20.12 -2.85 -3.01
N GLY A 127 -19.87 -1.95 -3.97
CA GLY A 127 -20.85 -0.96 -4.45
C GLY A 127 -20.84 0.37 -3.68
N HIS A 128 -20.04 0.51 -2.60
CA HIS A 128 -19.94 1.73 -1.80
C HIS A 128 -18.62 2.50 -2.02
N GLU A 129 -17.87 2.18 -3.08
CA GLU A 129 -16.58 2.77 -3.37
C GLU A 129 -16.69 4.29 -3.62
N GLN A 130 -17.74 4.72 -4.30
CA GLN A 130 -17.95 6.16 -4.61
C GLN A 130 -18.34 6.95 -3.36
N GLU A 131 -19.15 6.38 -2.47
CA GLU A 131 -19.49 6.98 -1.18
C GLU A 131 -18.30 7.02 -0.24
N GLY A 132 -17.39 6.05 -0.38
CA GLY A 132 -16.16 5.94 0.40
C GLY A 132 -15.06 6.91 -0.01
N MET A 133 -15.03 7.35 -1.26
CA MET A 133 -13.97 8.20 -1.82
C MET A 133 -13.72 9.48 -1.00
N PRO A 134 -14.72 10.29 -0.61
CA PRO A 134 -14.49 11.45 0.24
C PRO A 134 -13.97 11.09 1.63
N LEU A 135 -14.40 9.95 2.19
CA LEU A 135 -13.91 9.47 3.49
C LEU A 135 -12.43 9.11 3.43
N LEU A 136 -11.98 8.51 2.33
CA LEU A 136 -10.58 8.19 2.12
C LEU A 136 -9.73 9.45 1.90
N THR A 137 -10.27 10.42 1.17
CA THR A 137 -9.61 11.72 0.99
C THR A 137 -9.43 12.44 2.33
N GLU A 138 -10.43 12.42 3.20
CA GLU A 138 -10.29 12.98 4.55
C GLU A 138 -9.24 12.24 5.38
N PHE A 139 -9.21 10.91 5.29
CA PHE A 139 -8.16 10.11 5.92
C PHE A 139 -6.75 10.53 5.47
N VAL A 140 -6.56 10.74 4.16
CA VAL A 140 -5.28 11.19 3.60
C VAL A 140 -4.92 12.62 4.08
N ARG A 141 -5.90 13.52 4.22
CA ARG A 141 -5.68 14.86 4.81
C ARG A 141 -5.17 14.76 6.24
N GLU A 142 -5.73 13.87 7.06
CA GLU A 142 -5.25 13.66 8.43
C GLU A 142 -3.81 13.10 8.45
N VAL A 143 -3.46 12.20 7.52
CA VAL A 143 -2.08 11.71 7.40
C VAL A 143 -1.12 12.86 7.02
N ARG A 144 -1.52 13.78 6.11
CA ARG A 144 -0.70 14.96 5.76
C ARG A 144 -0.47 15.86 6.99
N LYS A 145 -1.50 16.09 7.81
CA LYS A 145 -1.33 16.86 9.05
C LYS A 145 -0.33 16.22 10.01
N LEU A 146 -0.32 14.89 10.11
CA LEU A 146 0.68 14.18 10.91
C LEU A 146 2.10 14.35 10.34
N ALA A 147 2.26 14.27 9.01
CA ALA A 147 3.53 14.51 8.36
C ALA A 147 4.03 15.95 8.61
N ASP A 148 3.18 16.96 8.41
CA ASP A 148 3.51 18.38 8.64
C ASP A 148 3.89 18.67 10.12
N ALA A 149 3.26 17.96 11.05
CA ALA A 149 3.62 18.05 12.47
C ALA A 149 4.97 17.38 12.76
N ALA A 150 5.22 16.24 12.15
CA ALA A 150 6.49 15.52 12.30
C ALA A 150 7.67 16.27 11.64
N GLU A 151 7.46 16.95 10.50
CA GLU A 151 8.47 17.83 9.88
C GLU A 151 9.03 18.85 10.86
N LYS A 152 8.16 19.47 11.68
CA LYS A 152 8.59 20.44 12.70
C LYS A 152 9.45 19.80 13.79
N ARG A 153 9.21 18.54 14.09
CA ARG A 153 9.96 17.75 15.08
C ARG A 153 11.34 17.33 14.57
N VAL A 154 11.39 16.85 13.31
CA VAL A 154 12.64 16.29 12.73
C VAL A 154 13.48 17.34 12.01
N GLY A 155 12.91 18.48 11.62
CA GLY A 155 13.61 19.60 10.99
C GLY A 155 13.83 19.48 9.49
N HIS A 156 13.13 18.55 8.83
CA HIS A 156 13.14 18.40 7.37
C HIS A 156 11.76 17.95 6.84
N PRO A 157 11.45 18.18 5.55
CA PRO A 157 10.21 17.74 4.94
C PRO A 157 10.03 16.21 5.01
N ILE A 158 8.80 15.77 5.30
CA ILE A 158 8.41 14.36 5.21
C ILE A 158 7.47 14.18 4.02
N LYS A 159 7.89 13.41 3.03
CA LYS A 159 7.15 13.16 1.80
C LYS A 159 6.06 12.11 1.99
N LEU A 160 4.92 12.29 1.31
CA LEU A 160 3.88 11.27 1.24
C LEU A 160 3.83 10.63 -0.14
N ALA A 161 3.89 9.30 -0.15
CA ALA A 161 3.74 8.50 -1.36
C ALA A 161 2.48 7.63 -1.31
N HIS A 162 1.89 7.39 -2.49
CA HIS A 162 0.76 6.51 -2.65
C HIS A 162 1.04 5.50 -3.75
N ARG A 163 0.94 4.21 -3.41
CA ARG A 163 0.95 3.16 -4.42
C ARG A 163 -0.47 2.95 -4.91
N LEU A 164 -0.70 3.18 -6.20
CA LEU A 164 -2.02 3.30 -6.82
C LEU A 164 -2.19 2.36 -8.02
N PRO A 165 -3.44 2.08 -8.44
CA PRO A 165 -3.72 1.41 -9.70
C PRO A 165 -3.04 2.07 -10.89
N PRO A 166 -2.73 1.29 -11.96
CA PRO A 166 -1.98 1.81 -13.10
C PRO A 166 -2.75 2.81 -13.95
N THR A 167 -4.08 2.89 -13.82
CA THR A 167 -4.91 3.82 -14.60
C THR A 167 -5.80 4.69 -13.70
N PRO A 168 -6.06 5.96 -14.09
CA PRO A 168 -6.97 6.83 -13.35
C PRO A 168 -8.38 6.24 -13.19
N GLN A 169 -8.89 5.56 -14.21
CA GLN A 169 -10.20 4.91 -14.17
C GLN A 169 -10.28 3.83 -13.10
N ALA A 170 -9.22 3.02 -12.97
CA ALA A 170 -9.16 2.01 -11.91
C ALA A 170 -9.13 2.65 -10.52
N CYS A 171 -8.45 3.79 -10.35
CA CYS A 171 -8.49 4.57 -9.12
C CYS A 171 -9.93 4.98 -8.78
N MET A 172 -10.62 5.60 -9.72
CA MET A 172 -12.01 6.06 -9.52
C MET A 172 -12.96 4.92 -9.15
N VAL A 173 -12.84 3.78 -9.84
CA VAL A 173 -13.67 2.59 -9.54
C VAL A 173 -13.42 2.05 -8.12
N LEU A 174 -12.19 2.13 -7.64
CA LEU A 174 -11.81 1.63 -6.30
C LEU A 174 -12.00 2.67 -5.18
N GLY A 175 -12.45 3.89 -5.51
CA GLY A 175 -12.71 4.95 -4.53
C GLY A 175 -11.45 5.76 -4.15
N PHE A 176 -10.44 5.81 -5.02
CA PHE A 176 -9.27 6.69 -4.84
C PHE A 176 -9.43 7.98 -5.67
N ASP A 177 -9.08 9.12 -5.08
CA ASP A 177 -9.09 10.42 -5.76
C ASP A 177 -7.71 11.09 -5.77
N PRO A 178 -6.75 10.54 -6.54
CA PRO A 178 -5.41 11.10 -6.61
C PRO A 178 -5.36 12.50 -7.23
N ILE A 179 -6.38 12.90 -7.97
CA ILE A 179 -6.47 14.23 -8.57
C ILE A 179 -6.71 15.27 -7.48
N THR A 180 -7.68 15.04 -6.61
CA THR A 180 -7.92 15.89 -5.44
C THR A 180 -6.71 15.88 -4.51
N TRP A 181 -6.10 14.72 -4.27
CA TRP A 181 -4.90 14.62 -3.44
C TRP A 181 -3.74 15.45 -3.99
N SER A 182 -3.52 15.44 -5.31
CA SER A 182 -2.50 16.29 -5.94
C SER A 182 -2.82 17.79 -5.82
N ARG A 183 -4.07 18.17 -6.08
CA ARG A 183 -4.49 19.59 -6.02
C ARG A 183 -4.38 20.18 -4.62
N GLU A 184 -4.61 19.38 -3.62
CA GLU A 184 -4.53 19.78 -2.20
C GLU A 184 -3.13 19.59 -1.60
N GLY A 185 -2.16 19.10 -2.36
CA GLY A 185 -0.80 18.86 -1.84
C GLY A 185 -0.69 17.69 -0.86
N LEU A 186 -1.60 16.72 -0.95
CA LEU A 186 -1.65 15.55 -0.07
C LEU A 186 -0.75 14.40 -0.56
N VAL A 187 -0.13 14.54 -1.72
CA VAL A 187 0.72 13.54 -2.36
C VAL A 187 1.95 14.19 -2.98
N ASP A 188 3.11 13.66 -2.67
CA ASP A 188 4.39 14.07 -3.26
C ASP A 188 4.85 13.09 -4.35
N MET A 189 4.44 11.83 -4.24
CA MET A 189 4.84 10.77 -5.16
C MET A 189 3.73 9.73 -5.33
N VAL A 190 3.55 9.24 -6.54
CA VAL A 190 2.72 8.07 -6.84
C VAL A 190 3.55 6.96 -7.43
N THR A 191 3.27 5.72 -7.02
CA THR A 191 3.80 4.50 -7.62
C THR A 191 2.67 3.76 -8.30
N LEU A 192 2.69 3.71 -9.62
CA LEU A 192 1.64 3.07 -10.42
C LEU A 192 1.90 1.57 -10.52
N SER A 193 0.96 0.77 -10.05
CA SER A 193 1.14 -0.67 -9.87
C SER A 193 -0.13 -1.46 -10.13
N SER A 194 -0.01 -2.61 -10.77
CA SER A 194 -1.06 -3.62 -10.73
C SER A 194 -1.06 -4.37 -9.38
N MET A 195 -2.19 -4.99 -9.04
CA MET A 195 -2.39 -5.68 -7.75
C MET A 195 -1.39 -6.81 -7.50
N GLY A 196 -0.97 -7.50 -8.53
CA GLY A 196 -0.05 -8.65 -8.45
C GLY A 196 1.43 -8.31 -8.67
N GLY A 197 1.80 -7.04 -8.78
CA GLY A 197 3.18 -6.67 -9.13
C GLY A 197 3.53 -6.93 -10.60
N GLY A 198 2.58 -7.42 -11.39
CA GLY A 198 2.79 -7.76 -12.79
C GLY A 198 3.13 -6.55 -13.65
N THR A 199 3.86 -6.81 -14.70
CA THR A 199 4.29 -5.79 -15.65
C THR A 199 3.15 -5.40 -16.58
N ASN A 200 2.64 -4.20 -16.41
CA ASN A 200 1.73 -3.58 -17.37
C ASN A 200 2.51 -2.57 -18.23
N LEU A 201 2.70 -2.88 -19.51
CA LEU A 201 3.37 -1.95 -20.44
C LEU A 201 2.47 -0.80 -20.90
N ASN A 202 1.18 -0.86 -20.61
CA ASN A 202 0.17 0.09 -21.06
C ASN A 202 -0.22 1.12 -19.98
N CYS A 203 0.63 1.35 -18.99
CA CYS A 203 0.37 2.41 -18.00
C CYS A 203 0.37 3.78 -18.70
N PRO A 204 -0.72 4.58 -18.58
CA PRO A 204 -0.87 5.84 -19.34
C PRO A 204 -0.15 7.00 -18.65
N LEU A 205 1.19 6.97 -18.59
CA LEU A 205 2.02 7.95 -17.89
C LEU A 205 1.76 9.39 -18.30
N ALA A 206 1.53 9.65 -19.60
CA ALA A 206 1.22 10.99 -20.09
C ALA A 206 -0.11 11.53 -19.54
N ILE A 207 -1.12 10.67 -19.41
CA ILE A 207 -2.40 11.03 -18.79
C ILE A 207 -2.20 11.34 -17.31
N TRP A 208 -1.47 10.48 -16.59
CA TRP A 208 -1.14 10.69 -15.19
C TRP A 208 -0.41 12.03 -15.00
N ARG A 209 0.59 12.34 -15.82
CA ARG A 209 1.32 13.61 -15.74
C ARG A 209 0.39 14.81 -15.96
N ALA A 210 -0.49 14.74 -16.97
CA ALA A 210 -1.46 15.80 -17.23
C ALA A 210 -2.44 16.02 -16.06
N MET A 211 -2.82 14.96 -15.33
CA MET A 211 -3.77 15.02 -14.22
C MET A 211 -3.12 15.45 -12.90
N LEU A 212 -1.91 14.99 -12.61
CA LEU A 212 -1.22 15.23 -11.33
C LEU A 212 -0.31 16.48 -11.37
N GLY A 213 0.05 16.95 -12.56
CA GLY A 213 0.99 18.08 -12.73
C GLY A 213 2.44 17.68 -12.47
N ASP A 214 3.34 18.68 -12.49
CA ASP A 214 4.80 18.46 -12.44
C ASP A 214 5.35 18.32 -11.01
N LYS A 215 4.57 18.70 -10.00
CA LYS A 215 5.02 18.64 -8.60
C LYS A 215 5.01 17.23 -8.03
N VAL A 216 4.11 16.37 -8.51
CA VAL A 216 4.00 14.99 -8.05
C VAL A 216 4.96 14.10 -8.84
N LYS A 217 5.82 13.38 -8.16
CA LYS A 217 6.68 12.37 -8.77
C LYS A 217 5.87 11.15 -9.17
N ILE A 218 6.11 10.64 -10.37
CA ILE A 218 5.40 9.48 -10.92
C ILE A 218 6.41 8.36 -11.16
N ASN A 219 6.28 7.30 -10.37
CA ASN A 219 7.03 6.07 -10.56
C ASN A 219 6.09 5.00 -11.13
N GLU A 220 6.65 4.07 -11.89
CA GLU A 220 5.94 2.88 -12.33
C GLU A 220 6.67 1.64 -11.80
N ILE A 221 5.90 0.63 -11.40
CA ILE A 221 6.46 -0.60 -10.88
C ILE A 221 7.20 -1.36 -11.97
N VAL A 222 8.41 -1.76 -11.65
CA VAL A 222 9.15 -2.79 -12.35
C VAL A 222 9.26 -3.94 -11.36
N GLY A 223 8.41 -4.91 -11.47
CA GLY A 223 8.28 -5.97 -10.50
C GLY A 223 8.29 -7.32 -11.16
N HIS A 224 8.37 -8.29 -10.28
CA HIS A 224 8.21 -9.69 -10.57
C HIS A 224 7.01 -9.91 -11.49
N CYS A 225 7.23 -10.37 -12.69
CA CYS A 225 6.18 -10.94 -13.49
C CYS A 225 5.85 -12.31 -12.87
N SER A 226 5.02 -12.28 -11.82
CA SER A 226 4.42 -13.50 -11.32
C SER A 226 3.48 -14.02 -12.40
N THR A 227 3.98 -14.89 -13.23
CA THR A 227 3.16 -15.77 -14.05
C THR A 227 2.59 -16.87 -13.17
N ALA A 228 2.00 -16.48 -12.02
CA ALA A 228 1.30 -17.39 -11.12
C ALA A 228 0.25 -18.23 -11.87
N TYR A 229 -0.19 -17.74 -13.01
CA TYR A 229 -1.07 -18.48 -13.93
C TYR A 229 -0.35 -19.44 -14.88
N VAL A 230 0.98 -19.40 -14.99
CA VAL A 230 1.74 -20.21 -15.94
C VAL A 230 2.91 -20.97 -15.28
N GLY A 231 3.04 -20.87 -13.97
CA GLY A 231 4.03 -21.65 -13.20
C GLY A 231 5.50 -21.25 -13.39
N ALA A 232 5.77 -20.17 -14.09
CA ALA A 232 7.13 -19.65 -14.28
C ALA A 232 7.25 -18.24 -13.67
N SER A 233 8.24 -18.06 -12.83
CA SER A 233 8.67 -16.76 -12.34
C SER A 233 9.81 -16.30 -13.25
N ILE A 234 9.53 -15.38 -14.17
CA ILE A 234 10.55 -14.83 -15.04
C ILE A 234 11.04 -13.52 -14.40
N LEU A 235 12.13 -13.62 -13.65
CA LEU A 235 12.98 -12.49 -13.28
C LEU A 235 14.17 -12.50 -14.24
N GLU A 236 13.90 -12.27 -15.52
CA GLU A 236 14.99 -12.05 -16.44
C GLU A 236 15.45 -10.59 -16.32
N TYR A 237 16.72 -10.40 -16.08
CA TYR A 237 17.36 -9.10 -15.97
C TYR A 237 17.01 -8.22 -17.18
N GLU A 238 17.04 -8.80 -18.38
CA GLU A 238 16.72 -8.13 -19.64
C GLU A 238 15.30 -7.60 -19.67
N PHE A 239 14.36 -8.34 -19.10
CA PHE A 239 12.96 -7.93 -19.00
C PHE A 239 12.80 -6.74 -18.04
N CYS A 240 13.39 -6.82 -16.85
CA CYS A 240 13.36 -5.74 -15.87
C CYS A 240 14.05 -4.49 -16.42
N TYR A 241 15.21 -4.65 -17.08
CA TYR A 241 15.95 -3.58 -17.71
C TYR A 241 15.16 -2.94 -18.84
N GLY A 242 14.59 -3.72 -19.76
CA GLY A 242 13.76 -3.24 -20.85
C GLY A 242 12.52 -2.49 -20.36
N LYS A 243 11.87 -3.01 -19.33
CA LYS A 243 10.73 -2.33 -18.70
C LYS A 243 11.16 -1.00 -18.06
N ALA A 244 12.24 -0.98 -17.30
CA ALA A 244 12.74 0.24 -16.68
C ALA A 244 13.09 1.29 -17.73
N ALA A 245 13.79 0.91 -18.80
CA ALA A 245 14.11 1.79 -19.91
C ALA A 245 12.84 2.36 -20.57
N ALA A 246 11.83 1.51 -20.84
CA ALA A 246 10.58 1.94 -21.45
C ALA A 246 9.77 2.89 -20.54
N VAL A 247 9.78 2.67 -19.24
CA VAL A 247 9.12 3.54 -18.24
C VAL A 247 9.78 4.91 -18.20
N LEU A 248 11.10 4.96 -18.11
CA LEU A 248 11.86 6.23 -18.09
C LEU A 248 11.76 6.98 -19.42
N GLN A 249 11.80 6.29 -20.57
CA GLN A 249 11.61 6.90 -21.88
C GLN A 249 10.23 7.56 -22.02
N ARG A 250 9.21 7.02 -21.36
CA ARG A 250 7.86 7.60 -21.32
C ARG A 250 7.68 8.67 -20.25
N ARG A 251 8.79 9.19 -19.69
CA ARG A 251 8.87 10.31 -18.75
C ARG A 251 8.27 10.02 -17.36
N ALA A 252 8.35 8.79 -16.86
CA ALA A 252 8.26 8.57 -15.42
C ALA A 252 9.47 9.20 -14.73
N ASP A 253 9.31 9.66 -13.50
CA ASP A 253 10.40 10.24 -12.70
C ASP A 253 11.32 9.15 -12.15
N GLY A 254 10.83 7.91 -12.04
CA GLY A 254 11.61 6.78 -11.55
C GLY A 254 10.94 5.44 -11.77
N VAL A 255 11.63 4.41 -11.37
CA VAL A 255 11.13 3.03 -11.34
C VAL A 255 11.03 2.54 -9.89
N TYR A 256 10.03 1.75 -9.60
CA TYR A 256 9.83 1.15 -8.30
C TYR A 256 10.05 -0.36 -8.40
N LEU A 257 11.11 -0.85 -7.75
CA LEU A 257 11.41 -2.29 -7.71
C LEU A 257 10.59 -2.95 -6.60
N PHE A 258 9.82 -3.95 -6.97
CA PHE A 258 8.94 -4.64 -6.02
C PHE A 258 9.22 -6.14 -5.99
N ASN A 259 9.51 -6.67 -4.78
CA ASN A 259 9.81 -8.09 -4.55
C ASN A 259 10.97 -8.60 -5.43
N GLN A 260 12.06 -7.83 -5.53
CA GLN A 260 13.28 -8.22 -6.24
C GLN A 260 14.17 -9.08 -5.34
#